data_438f979ebd7ae7ccd59924b97b9fad57
#
_entry.id   438f979ebd7ae7ccd59924b97b9fad57
#
_cell.length_a   1.000
_cell.length_b   1.000
_cell.length_c   1.000
_cell.angle_alpha   90.00
_cell.angle_beta   90.00
_cell.angle_gamma   90.00
#
_symmetry.space_group_name_H-M   'P 1'
#
loop_
_entity.id
_entity.type
_entity.pdbx_description
1 polymer ?
#
loop_
_entity_poly.entity_id
_entity_poly.type
_entity_poly.pdbx_seq_one_letter_code
_entity_poly.pdbx_strand_id
1 'polypeptide(L)'
;MPMQKRFVCPRGQVPKNGMIECETEGGLTLLVANAGDDYFAYQAMCPHQDTPLCEGLYDGAVLTCHQHLWQWDIRTGAAMGLAEAALESFPVQVEGDSIYVVEQSALNAAELFVGVSDTTLAAITALAQREERDAGSICYDFGAPADDFFVLESGRVEFLIGRDERLSPAGFMLRKGEVFGWAALLENQPRRIARATCLEQSRLLRINGRQTLDLLQKDPASGYLVMRRLASLIARYLASSGSK
;
A
#
# COMPACT_ATOMS: atom_id res chain seq x y z
N MET A 1 4.26 12.41 -12.20
CA MET A 1 5.54 11.75 -12.52
C MET A 1 5.21 10.45 -13.23
N PRO A 2 5.96 10.01 -14.23
CA PRO A 2 5.77 8.67 -14.79
C PRO A 2 5.92 7.65 -13.67
N MET A 3 5.15 6.57 -13.76
CA MET A 3 5.28 5.42 -12.84
C MET A 3 6.76 5.08 -12.70
N GLN A 4 7.27 5.07 -11.48
CA GLN A 4 8.69 4.88 -11.26
C GLN A 4 9.02 3.42 -11.53
N LYS A 5 9.72 3.17 -12.64
CA LYS A 5 10.25 1.86 -12.97
C LYS A 5 11.50 1.62 -12.14
N ARG A 6 11.58 0.49 -11.50
CA ARG A 6 12.81 0.03 -10.84
C ARG A 6 13.36 -1.17 -11.56
N PHE A 7 14.64 -1.11 -11.90
CA PHE A 7 15.35 -2.26 -12.41
C PHE A 7 15.40 -3.35 -11.33
N VAL A 8 15.17 -4.59 -11.74
CA VAL A 8 15.18 -5.76 -10.85
C VAL A 8 16.35 -6.66 -11.21
N CYS A 9 16.36 -7.21 -12.42
CA CYS A 9 17.43 -8.10 -12.88
C CYS A 9 17.40 -8.27 -14.41
N PRO A 10 18.48 -8.76 -15.02
CA PRO A 10 18.48 -9.24 -16.41
C PRO A 10 17.56 -10.47 -16.58
N ARG A 11 16.85 -10.55 -17.71
CA ARG A 11 16.00 -11.71 -18.05
C ARG A 11 16.73 -13.03 -17.97
N GLY A 12 17.98 -13.07 -18.44
CA GLY A 12 18.81 -14.27 -18.48
C GLY A 12 19.16 -14.83 -17.09
N GLN A 13 18.97 -14.06 -16.02
CA GLN A 13 19.16 -14.55 -14.65
C GLN A 13 17.99 -15.38 -14.14
N VAL A 14 16.78 -15.21 -14.68
CA VAL A 14 15.60 -15.95 -14.25
C VAL A 14 15.44 -17.20 -15.11
N PRO A 15 15.69 -18.41 -14.57
CA PRO A 15 15.62 -19.65 -15.34
C PRO A 15 14.21 -19.84 -15.96
N LYS A 16 14.14 -20.47 -17.11
CA LYS A 16 12.85 -20.83 -17.71
C LYS A 16 12.09 -21.77 -16.78
N ASN A 17 10.84 -21.45 -16.50
CA ASN A 17 10.00 -22.13 -15.51
C ASN A 17 10.68 -22.23 -14.14
N GLY A 18 11.48 -21.20 -13.80
CA GLY A 18 12.17 -21.06 -12.55
C GLY A 18 11.86 -19.72 -11.87
N MET A 19 12.41 -19.53 -10.70
CA MET A 19 12.26 -18.31 -9.92
C MET A 19 13.57 -17.97 -9.22
N ILE A 20 13.75 -16.70 -8.92
CA ILE A 20 14.88 -16.18 -8.14
C ILE A 20 14.40 -15.08 -7.20
N GLU A 21 15.16 -14.84 -6.15
CA GLU A 21 15.03 -13.65 -5.33
C GLU A 21 15.94 -12.55 -5.88
N CYS A 22 15.41 -11.33 -5.98
CA CYS A 22 16.15 -10.17 -6.45
C CYS A 22 15.94 -9.01 -5.50
N GLU A 23 17.00 -8.25 -5.22
CA GLU A 23 16.92 -6.98 -4.50
C GLU A 23 17.03 -5.82 -5.49
N THR A 24 16.09 -4.89 -5.44
CA THR A 24 16.13 -3.66 -6.24
C THR A 24 17.08 -2.63 -5.63
N GLU A 25 17.54 -1.65 -6.42
CA GLU A 25 18.39 -0.54 -5.93
C GLU A 25 17.79 0.23 -4.74
N GLY A 26 16.49 0.11 -4.50
CA GLY A 26 15.78 0.72 -3.36
C GLY A 26 15.65 -0.19 -2.14
N GLY A 27 16.33 -1.36 -2.10
CA GLY A 27 16.28 -2.30 -0.98
C GLY A 27 14.98 -3.12 -0.91
N LEU A 28 14.15 -3.10 -1.97
CA LEU A 28 12.96 -3.95 -2.06
C LEU A 28 13.37 -5.33 -2.56
N THR A 29 13.16 -6.36 -1.75
CA THR A 29 13.40 -7.75 -2.11
C THR A 29 12.14 -8.37 -2.71
N LEU A 30 12.27 -8.96 -3.90
CA LEU A 30 11.20 -9.53 -4.69
C LEU A 30 11.50 -10.96 -5.11
N LEU A 31 10.48 -11.80 -5.16
CA LEU A 31 10.50 -13.04 -5.91
C LEU A 31 10.17 -12.73 -7.38
N VAL A 32 11.05 -13.11 -8.30
CA VAL A 32 10.80 -13.02 -9.74
C VAL A 32 10.67 -14.43 -10.29
N ALA A 33 9.53 -14.72 -10.92
CA ALA A 33 9.25 -16.02 -11.52
C ALA A 33 9.09 -15.89 -13.05
N ASN A 34 9.57 -16.90 -13.77
CA ASN A 34 9.43 -17.05 -15.21
C ASN A 34 8.46 -18.21 -15.50
N ALA A 35 7.32 -17.92 -16.12
CA ALA A 35 6.33 -18.90 -16.55
C ALA A 35 6.31 -19.00 -18.09
N GLY A 36 7.29 -19.68 -18.66
CA GLY A 36 7.50 -19.81 -20.09
C GLY A 36 8.30 -18.64 -20.66
N ASP A 37 7.69 -17.57 -21.09
CA ASP A 37 8.34 -16.33 -21.53
C ASP A 37 7.72 -15.09 -20.84
N ASP A 38 6.75 -15.33 -19.93
CA ASP A 38 6.13 -14.31 -19.10
C ASP A 38 6.83 -14.22 -17.75
N TYR A 39 6.99 -13.00 -17.23
CA TYR A 39 7.63 -12.75 -15.95
C TYR A 39 6.64 -12.15 -14.96
N PHE A 40 6.72 -12.63 -13.73
CA PHE A 40 5.88 -12.20 -12.62
C PHE A 40 6.75 -11.84 -11.42
N ALA A 41 6.38 -10.81 -10.69
CA ALA A 41 7.09 -10.41 -9.49
C ALA A 41 6.14 -10.35 -8.30
N TYR A 42 6.58 -10.89 -7.17
CA TYR A 42 5.82 -10.98 -5.93
C TYR A 42 6.69 -10.60 -4.73
N GLN A 43 6.05 -10.43 -3.57
CA GLN A 43 6.78 -10.35 -2.31
C GLN A 43 7.71 -11.56 -2.15
N ALA A 44 8.91 -11.34 -1.58
CA ALA A 44 9.89 -12.41 -1.43
C ALA A 44 9.54 -13.40 -0.31
N MET A 45 8.81 -12.93 0.72
CA MET A 45 8.50 -13.71 1.91
C MET A 45 7.07 -14.26 1.88
N CYS A 46 6.89 -15.48 2.38
CA CYS A 46 5.59 -16.12 2.51
C CYS A 46 4.66 -15.32 3.47
N PRO A 47 3.42 -14.99 3.06
CA PRO A 47 2.50 -14.21 3.91
C PRO A 47 2.00 -14.95 5.16
N HIS A 48 2.25 -16.27 5.24
CA HIS A 48 1.86 -17.08 6.39
C HIS A 48 2.89 -16.95 7.54
N GLN A 49 4.16 -17.18 7.23
CA GLN A 49 5.27 -17.09 8.19
C GLN A 49 6.53 -16.77 7.39
N ASP A 50 7.13 -15.64 7.57
CA ASP A 50 8.27 -15.02 6.88
C ASP A 50 9.35 -16.01 6.36
N THR A 51 8.91 -16.94 5.49
CA THR A 51 9.76 -17.94 4.83
C THR A 51 10.07 -17.46 3.43
N PRO A 52 11.34 -17.48 2.98
CA PRO A 52 11.71 -17.11 1.63
C PRO A 52 10.99 -17.98 0.60
N LEU A 53 10.20 -17.37 -0.29
CA LEU A 53 9.45 -18.10 -1.32
C LEU A 53 10.35 -18.65 -2.42
N CYS A 54 11.55 -18.07 -2.62
CA CYS A 54 12.54 -18.59 -3.57
C CYS A 54 13.07 -19.99 -3.20
N GLU A 55 12.94 -20.41 -1.95
CA GLU A 55 13.27 -21.76 -1.47
C GLU A 55 12.13 -22.77 -1.66
N GLY A 56 10.97 -22.29 -2.12
CA GLY A 56 9.80 -23.11 -2.38
C GLY A 56 9.91 -23.96 -3.64
N LEU A 57 8.88 -24.76 -3.90
CA LEU A 57 8.76 -25.56 -5.13
C LEU A 57 8.00 -24.75 -6.17
N TYR A 58 8.52 -24.74 -7.40
CA TYR A 58 7.87 -24.07 -8.53
C TYR A 58 7.94 -24.95 -9.78
N ASP A 59 6.79 -25.22 -10.40
CA ASP A 59 6.67 -26.08 -11.57
C ASP A 59 6.43 -25.31 -12.89
N GLY A 60 6.51 -23.98 -12.86
CA GLY A 60 6.21 -23.11 -14.00
C GLY A 60 4.78 -22.56 -14.01
N ALA A 61 3.91 -23.06 -13.12
CA ALA A 61 2.52 -22.62 -12.98
C ALA A 61 2.14 -22.34 -11.52
N VAL A 62 2.53 -23.23 -10.61
CA VAL A 62 2.19 -23.18 -9.19
C VAL A 62 3.44 -23.01 -8.35
N LEU A 63 3.41 -22.01 -7.48
CA LEU A 63 4.40 -21.81 -6.42
C LEU A 63 3.89 -22.48 -5.14
N THR A 64 4.73 -23.30 -4.51
CA THR A 64 4.43 -23.97 -3.23
C THR A 64 5.47 -23.63 -2.19
N CYS A 65 5.06 -23.02 -1.07
CA CYS A 65 5.93 -22.78 0.06
C CYS A 65 6.33 -24.12 0.69
N HIS A 66 7.64 -24.34 0.93
CA HIS A 66 8.14 -25.63 1.41
C HIS A 66 7.78 -25.92 2.87
N GLN A 67 7.47 -24.90 3.70
CA GLN A 67 7.19 -25.12 5.13
C GLN A 67 5.77 -25.66 5.39
N HIS A 68 4.72 -25.01 4.84
CA HIS A 68 3.34 -25.34 5.16
C HIS A 68 2.49 -25.68 3.94
N LEU A 69 3.14 -25.85 2.77
CA LEU A 69 2.53 -26.25 1.49
C LEU A 69 1.42 -25.29 1.02
N TRP A 70 1.50 -24.03 1.42
CA TRP A 70 0.68 -22.99 0.82
C TRP A 70 1.02 -22.83 -0.64
N GLN A 71 0.01 -22.69 -1.48
CA GLN A 71 0.15 -22.67 -2.94
C GLN A 71 -0.46 -21.42 -3.55
N TRP A 72 0.13 -20.97 -4.65
CA TRP A 72 -0.35 -19.84 -5.42
C TRP A 72 -0.20 -20.09 -6.92
N ASP A 73 -1.21 -19.66 -7.68
CA ASP A 73 -1.10 -19.53 -9.13
C ASP A 73 -0.11 -18.41 -9.45
N ILE A 74 0.95 -18.71 -10.20
CA ILE A 74 2.03 -17.76 -10.46
C ILE A 74 1.64 -16.65 -11.42
N ARG A 75 0.60 -16.82 -12.24
CA ARG A 75 0.17 -15.79 -13.18
C ARG A 75 -0.72 -14.73 -12.53
N THR A 76 -1.41 -15.09 -11.48
CA THR A 76 -2.38 -14.20 -10.81
C THR A 76 -2.00 -13.85 -9.38
N GLY A 77 -1.10 -14.60 -8.75
CA GLY A 77 -0.81 -14.50 -7.32
C GLY A 77 -1.95 -15.01 -6.42
N ALA A 78 -3.00 -15.57 -7.01
CA ALA A 78 -4.16 -16.04 -6.27
C ALA A 78 -3.82 -17.24 -5.37
N ALA A 79 -4.36 -17.22 -4.16
CA ALA A 79 -4.23 -18.32 -3.21
C ALA A 79 -4.91 -19.58 -3.72
N MET A 80 -4.26 -20.74 -3.54
CA MET A 80 -4.74 -22.06 -3.91
C MET A 80 -4.63 -23.01 -2.73
N GLY A 81 -5.49 -24.06 -2.72
CA GLY A 81 -5.41 -25.10 -1.70
C GLY A 81 -5.59 -24.59 -0.28
N LEU A 82 -4.54 -24.70 0.54
CA LEU A 82 -4.54 -24.30 1.95
C LEU A 82 -4.17 -22.81 2.16
N ALA A 83 -3.76 -22.10 1.13
CA ALA A 83 -3.37 -20.71 1.27
C ALA A 83 -4.57 -19.80 1.55
N GLU A 84 -4.47 -18.96 2.57
CA GLU A 84 -5.53 -18.05 3.02
C GLU A 84 -5.36 -16.62 2.50
N ALA A 85 -4.17 -16.30 1.95
CA ALA A 85 -3.86 -14.97 1.43
C ALA A 85 -3.20 -15.08 0.05
N ALA A 86 -3.57 -14.19 -0.87
CA ALA A 86 -2.88 -14.01 -2.14
C ALA A 86 -1.48 -13.41 -1.93
N LEU A 87 -0.59 -13.60 -2.90
CA LEU A 87 0.69 -12.91 -2.93
C LEU A 87 0.51 -11.45 -3.33
N GLU A 88 1.26 -10.56 -2.69
CA GLU A 88 1.38 -9.18 -3.14
C GLU A 88 2.14 -9.15 -4.47
N SER A 89 1.48 -8.68 -5.53
CA SER A 89 2.04 -8.63 -6.88
C SER A 89 2.62 -7.26 -7.20
N PHE A 90 3.71 -7.26 -7.98
CA PHE A 90 4.35 -6.07 -8.51
C PHE A 90 4.30 -6.13 -10.04
N PRO A 91 3.65 -5.16 -10.71
CA PRO A 91 3.55 -5.17 -12.16
C PRO A 91 4.94 -5.20 -12.81
N VAL A 92 5.16 -6.18 -13.66
CA VAL A 92 6.44 -6.37 -14.37
C VAL A 92 6.38 -5.70 -15.73
N GLN A 93 7.47 -5.04 -16.11
CA GLN A 93 7.70 -4.56 -17.46
C GLN A 93 9.06 -5.07 -17.94
N VAL A 94 9.08 -5.71 -19.09
CA VAL A 94 10.30 -6.20 -19.74
C VAL A 94 10.69 -5.25 -20.85
N GLU A 95 11.92 -4.76 -20.82
CA GLU A 95 12.51 -3.88 -21.86
C GLU A 95 13.85 -4.48 -22.32
N GLY A 96 13.86 -5.00 -23.52
CA GLY A 96 15.06 -5.70 -24.04
C GLY A 96 15.41 -6.91 -23.18
N ASP A 97 16.59 -6.89 -22.60
CA ASP A 97 17.09 -7.96 -21.71
C ASP A 97 16.91 -7.63 -20.22
N SER A 98 16.13 -6.62 -19.87
CA SER A 98 15.99 -6.15 -18.50
C SER A 98 14.56 -6.28 -18.00
N ILE A 99 14.42 -6.75 -16.76
CA ILE A 99 13.16 -6.82 -16.02
C ILE A 99 13.09 -5.64 -15.09
N TYR A 100 11.97 -4.93 -15.17
CA TYR A 100 11.61 -3.82 -14.28
C TYR A 100 10.32 -4.15 -13.55
N VAL A 101 10.20 -3.66 -12.32
CA VAL A 101 8.90 -3.55 -11.66
C VAL A 101 8.45 -2.10 -11.68
N VAL A 102 7.15 -1.93 -11.87
CA VAL A 102 6.50 -0.63 -11.78
C VAL A 102 6.01 -0.49 -10.35
N GLU A 103 6.63 0.41 -9.59
CA GLU A 103 6.14 0.72 -8.25
C GLU A 103 4.73 1.31 -8.37
N GLN A 104 3.74 0.54 -7.94
CA GLN A 104 2.44 1.13 -7.67
C GLN A 104 2.61 1.98 -6.41
N SER A 105 2.35 3.27 -6.54
CA SER A 105 2.23 4.12 -5.35
C SER A 105 1.23 3.47 -4.38
N ALA A 106 1.53 3.46 -3.09
CA ALA A 106 0.57 3.01 -2.07
C ALA A 106 -0.79 3.73 -2.22
N LEU A 107 -0.78 4.92 -2.81
CA LEU A 107 -1.98 5.67 -3.17
C LEU A 107 -2.86 4.93 -4.18
N ASN A 108 -2.26 4.25 -5.19
CA ASN A 108 -3.00 3.50 -6.21
C ASN A 108 -3.70 2.27 -5.63
N ALA A 109 -3.09 1.65 -4.61
CA ALA A 109 -3.63 0.50 -3.89
C ALA A 109 -4.60 0.92 -2.76
N ALA A 110 -4.60 2.19 -2.36
CA ALA A 110 -5.44 2.69 -1.28
C ALA A 110 -6.93 2.60 -1.64
N GLU A 111 -7.72 1.93 -0.78
CA GLU A 111 -9.17 1.72 -0.98
C GLU A 111 -9.90 3.01 -1.36
N LEU A 112 -9.49 4.13 -0.79
CA LEU A 112 -10.08 5.44 -1.04
C LEU A 112 -10.02 5.86 -2.52
N PHE A 113 -8.95 5.49 -3.23
CA PHE A 113 -8.66 5.93 -4.61
C PHE A 113 -8.89 4.86 -5.68
N VAL A 114 -9.33 3.67 -5.34
CA VAL A 114 -9.64 2.61 -6.33
C VAL A 114 -10.68 3.12 -7.35
N GLY A 115 -10.41 3.00 -8.65
CA GLY A 115 -11.30 3.41 -9.75
C GLY A 115 -11.40 4.93 -9.98
N VAL A 116 -10.56 5.73 -9.33
CA VAL A 116 -10.28 7.12 -9.73
C VAL A 116 -9.60 7.08 -11.10
N SER A 117 -9.90 8.04 -11.98
CA SER A 117 -9.29 8.09 -13.30
C SER A 117 -7.76 8.18 -13.21
N ASP A 118 -7.05 7.53 -14.15
CA ASP A 118 -5.58 7.51 -14.16
C ASP A 118 -4.98 8.92 -14.17
N THR A 119 -5.61 9.85 -14.87
CA THR A 119 -5.18 11.24 -14.95
C THR A 119 -5.28 11.94 -13.61
N THR A 120 -6.41 11.81 -12.91
CA THR A 120 -6.63 12.41 -11.59
C THR A 120 -5.74 11.75 -10.55
N LEU A 121 -5.62 10.43 -10.58
CA LEU A 121 -4.76 9.68 -9.67
C LEU A 121 -3.28 10.06 -9.85
N ALA A 122 -2.80 10.20 -11.08
CA ALA A 122 -1.44 10.67 -11.36
C ALA A 122 -1.20 12.10 -10.86
N ALA A 123 -2.19 12.99 -11.01
CA ALA A 123 -2.11 14.36 -10.50
C ALA A 123 -2.05 14.40 -8.96
N ILE A 124 -2.86 13.58 -8.27
CA ILE A 124 -2.82 13.45 -6.80
C ILE A 124 -1.47 12.85 -6.36
N THR A 125 -0.97 11.83 -7.06
CA THR A 125 0.35 11.23 -6.78
C THR A 125 1.47 12.25 -6.92
N ALA A 126 1.37 13.20 -7.85
CA ALA A 126 2.35 14.27 -8.01
C ALA A 126 2.38 15.27 -6.84
N LEU A 127 1.33 15.35 -6.03
CA LEU A 127 1.28 16.14 -4.80
C LEU A 127 1.93 15.42 -3.61
N ALA A 128 2.12 14.11 -3.71
CA ALA A 128 2.58 13.28 -2.60
C ALA A 128 4.06 13.56 -2.28
N GLN A 129 4.34 13.72 -1.00
CA GLN A 129 5.68 13.80 -0.42
C GLN A 129 5.91 12.55 0.40
N ARG A 130 7.00 11.82 0.07
CA ARG A 130 7.37 10.63 0.86
C ARG A 130 8.13 11.07 2.09
N GLU A 131 7.73 10.56 3.25
CA GLU A 131 8.34 10.83 4.54
C GLU A 131 8.71 9.51 5.22
N GLU A 132 9.92 9.46 5.80
CA GLU A 132 10.33 8.42 6.72
C GLU A 132 10.19 8.93 8.14
N ARG A 133 9.62 8.12 9.02
CA ARG A 133 9.35 8.45 10.42
C ARG A 133 9.85 7.34 11.33
N ASP A 134 10.62 7.73 12.35
CA ASP A 134 11.08 6.79 13.35
C ASP A 134 9.96 6.36 14.30
N ALA A 135 10.18 5.24 15.01
CA ALA A 135 9.29 4.82 16.10
C ALA A 135 9.10 5.93 17.12
N GLY A 136 7.86 6.14 17.56
CA GLY A 136 7.47 7.22 18.48
C GLY A 136 7.25 8.59 17.83
N SER A 137 7.53 8.74 16.53
CA SER A 137 7.28 10.02 15.82
C SER A 137 5.78 10.30 15.71
N ILE A 138 5.40 11.54 16.01
CA ILE A 138 4.02 12.02 15.86
C ILE A 138 3.81 12.52 14.43
N CYS A 139 2.89 11.90 13.68
CA CYS A 139 2.50 12.35 12.34
C CYS A 139 1.70 13.66 12.42
N TYR A 140 0.76 13.72 13.33
CA TYR A 140 0.02 14.93 13.71
C TYR A 140 -0.58 14.77 15.11
N ASP A 141 -0.85 15.89 15.76
CA ASP A 141 -1.42 15.92 17.11
C ASP A 141 -2.91 16.31 17.10
N PHE A 142 -3.62 15.97 18.17
CA PHE A 142 -4.98 16.43 18.43
C PHE A 142 -5.05 17.97 18.42
N GLY A 143 -6.05 18.53 17.75
CA GLY A 143 -6.24 19.97 17.63
C GLY A 143 -5.31 20.69 16.63
N ALA A 144 -4.31 19.99 16.07
CA ALA A 144 -3.45 20.56 15.01
C ALA A 144 -4.23 20.86 13.73
N PRO A 145 -3.74 21.73 12.83
CA PRO A 145 -4.36 21.95 11.52
C PRO A 145 -4.48 20.65 10.71
N ALA A 146 -5.58 20.50 9.97
CA ALA A 146 -5.86 19.33 9.16
C ALA A 146 -5.62 19.61 7.67
N ASP A 147 -4.39 20.00 7.31
CA ASP A 147 -4.07 20.42 5.93
C ASP A 147 -3.76 19.23 5.00
N ASP A 148 -3.23 18.14 5.55
CA ASP A 148 -2.75 17.00 4.79
C ASP A 148 -3.42 15.71 5.23
N PHE A 149 -3.55 14.75 4.32
CA PHE A 149 -3.84 13.35 4.65
C PHE A 149 -2.62 12.49 4.31
N PHE A 150 -2.62 11.25 4.78
CA PHE A 150 -1.49 10.35 4.68
C PHE A 150 -1.92 8.99 4.16
N VAL A 151 -1.01 8.30 3.45
CA VAL A 151 -1.13 6.88 3.11
C VAL A 151 0.05 6.14 3.73
N LEU A 152 -0.22 5.05 4.43
CA LEU A 152 0.83 4.23 5.04
C LEU A 152 1.46 3.32 3.97
N GLU A 153 2.74 3.53 3.64
CA GLU A 153 3.49 2.67 2.72
C GLU A 153 4.09 1.45 3.44
N SER A 154 4.60 1.64 4.65
CA SER A 154 5.12 0.57 5.51
C SER A 154 5.16 1.02 6.96
N GLY A 155 5.22 0.06 7.89
CA GLY A 155 5.22 0.32 9.32
C GLY A 155 3.84 0.23 9.94
N ARG A 156 3.69 0.80 11.16
CA ARG A 156 2.44 0.79 11.94
C ARG A 156 2.19 2.14 12.56
N VAL A 157 0.93 2.60 12.49
CA VAL A 157 0.49 3.87 13.07
C VAL A 157 -0.67 3.61 14.03
N GLU A 158 -0.57 4.15 15.24
CA GLU A 158 -1.60 4.14 16.26
C GLU A 158 -2.37 5.47 16.26
N PHE A 159 -3.66 5.39 16.60
CA PHE A 159 -4.50 6.56 16.83
C PHE A 159 -4.95 6.67 18.27
N LEU A 160 -4.82 7.89 18.79
CA LEU A 160 -5.44 8.29 20.04
C LEU A 160 -6.50 9.35 19.74
N ILE A 161 -7.76 9.00 19.93
CA ILE A 161 -8.89 9.91 19.71
C ILE A 161 -9.03 10.83 20.91
N GLY A 162 -9.14 12.14 20.67
CA GLY A 162 -9.39 13.13 21.71
C GLY A 162 -10.88 13.22 22.07
N ARG A 163 -11.19 13.04 23.36
CA ARG A 163 -12.50 13.38 23.97
C ARG A 163 -12.25 14.07 25.30
N ASP A 164 -12.94 15.17 25.54
CA ASP A 164 -12.90 15.89 26.83
C ASP A 164 -11.47 16.11 27.35
N GLU A 165 -10.58 16.61 26.48
CA GLU A 165 -9.15 16.87 26.77
C GLU A 165 -8.31 15.61 27.09
N ARG A 166 -8.88 14.41 26.94
CA ARG A 166 -8.19 13.14 27.11
C ARG A 166 -8.02 12.42 25.79
N LEU A 167 -6.89 11.74 25.61
CA LEU A 167 -6.61 10.87 24.49
C LEU A 167 -6.89 9.43 24.89
N SER A 168 -7.64 8.71 24.07
CA SER A 168 -7.94 7.30 24.26
C SER A 168 -7.57 6.50 23.01
N PRO A 169 -7.06 5.26 23.13
CA PRO A 169 -6.80 4.42 21.96
C PRO A 169 -8.04 4.26 21.10
N ALA A 170 -7.87 4.41 19.77
CA ALA A 170 -8.98 4.25 18.81
C ALA A 170 -9.43 2.79 18.66
N GLY A 171 -8.67 1.83 19.18
CA GLY A 171 -8.98 0.41 19.12
C GLY A 171 -8.62 -0.26 17.80
N PHE A 172 -7.97 0.44 16.88
CA PHE A 172 -7.47 -0.11 15.61
C PHE A 172 -6.09 0.45 15.26
N MET A 173 -5.35 -0.32 14.48
CA MET A 173 -4.08 0.08 13.88
C MET A 173 -4.19 0.09 12.37
N LEU A 174 -3.52 1.04 11.74
CA LEU A 174 -3.43 1.10 10.28
C LEU A 174 -2.49 0.03 9.73
N ARG A 175 -2.88 -0.44 8.55
CA ARG A 175 -2.11 -1.36 7.71
C ARG A 175 -1.58 -0.63 6.48
N LYS A 176 -0.60 -1.23 5.82
CA LYS A 176 -0.10 -0.77 4.53
C LYS A 176 -1.25 -0.51 3.54
N GLY A 177 -1.18 0.63 2.84
CA GLY A 177 -2.19 1.08 1.89
C GLY A 177 -3.38 1.82 2.50
N GLU A 178 -3.51 1.88 3.83
CA GLU A 178 -4.62 2.60 4.46
C GLU A 178 -4.36 4.10 4.54
N VAL A 179 -5.46 4.86 4.35
CA VAL A 179 -5.48 6.33 4.36
C VAL A 179 -5.87 6.82 5.75
N PHE A 180 -5.13 7.79 6.26
CA PHE A 180 -5.43 8.43 7.54
C PHE A 180 -5.25 9.95 7.48
N GLY A 181 -5.72 10.64 8.53
CA GLY A 181 -5.71 12.11 8.53
C GLY A 181 -6.73 12.71 7.56
N TRP A 182 -7.76 11.94 7.19
CA TRP A 182 -8.79 12.27 6.22
C TRP A 182 -9.64 13.51 6.58
N ALA A 183 -9.52 14.07 7.79
CA ALA A 183 -10.10 15.37 8.13
C ALA A 183 -9.68 16.48 7.14
N ALA A 184 -8.50 16.36 6.52
CA ALA A 184 -8.01 17.23 5.46
C ALA A 184 -8.86 17.23 4.17
N LEU A 185 -9.72 16.21 4.00
CA LEU A 185 -10.63 16.06 2.86
C LEU A 185 -12.07 16.47 3.20
N LEU A 186 -12.30 16.97 4.42
CA LEU A 186 -13.63 17.42 4.87
C LEU A 186 -13.71 18.94 4.90
N GLU A 187 -14.81 19.47 4.40
CA GLU A 187 -15.11 20.88 4.51
C GLU A 187 -15.22 21.38 5.95
N ASN A 188 -15.39 21.96 6.69
CA ASN A 188 -15.71 22.34 8.06
C ASN A 188 -15.00 21.53 9.15
N GLN A 189 -13.92 20.79 8.82
CA GLN A 189 -13.09 20.08 9.80
C GLN A 189 -11.63 20.56 9.76
N PRO A 190 -11.36 21.81 10.19
CA PRO A 190 -10.03 22.42 10.04
C PRO A 190 -8.99 21.86 11.01
N ARG A 191 -9.41 21.05 11.99
CA ARG A 191 -8.53 20.53 13.05
C ARG A 191 -8.62 19.03 13.18
N ARG A 192 -7.50 18.44 13.60
CA ARG A 192 -7.36 17.00 13.90
C ARG A 192 -8.21 16.62 15.11
N ILE A 193 -8.94 15.52 14.98
CA ILE A 193 -9.73 14.92 16.08
C ILE A 193 -8.98 13.80 16.81
N ALA A 194 -7.78 13.48 16.37
CA ALA A 194 -6.94 12.42 16.91
C ALA A 194 -5.47 12.81 16.84
N ARG A 195 -4.64 12.12 17.64
CA ARG A 195 -3.19 12.05 17.46
C ARG A 195 -2.86 10.78 16.68
N ALA A 196 -1.93 10.86 15.74
CA ALA A 196 -1.38 9.70 15.01
C ALA A 196 0.11 9.57 15.33
N THR A 197 0.55 8.40 15.79
CA THR A 197 1.93 8.12 16.21
C THR A 197 2.45 6.85 15.53
N CYS A 198 3.65 6.91 14.97
CA CYS A 198 4.33 5.74 14.42
C CYS A 198 4.80 4.83 15.57
N LEU A 199 4.39 3.54 15.56
CA LEU A 199 4.82 2.57 16.56
C LEU A 199 6.17 1.92 16.23
N GLU A 200 6.56 1.98 14.97
CA GLU A 200 7.84 1.49 14.45
C GLU A 200 8.30 2.41 13.31
N GLN A 201 9.50 2.18 12.77
CA GLN A 201 9.95 2.90 11.59
C GLN A 201 8.94 2.76 10.47
N SER A 202 8.44 3.88 9.97
CA SER A 202 7.31 3.91 9.04
C SER A 202 7.60 4.80 7.84
N ARG A 203 7.10 4.43 6.67
CA ARG A 203 7.10 5.25 5.47
C ARG A 203 5.69 5.69 5.14
N LEU A 204 5.53 6.97 4.88
CA LEU A 204 4.24 7.63 4.65
C LEU A 204 4.29 8.42 3.35
N LEU A 205 3.16 8.47 2.66
CA LEU A 205 2.89 9.52 1.67
C LEU A 205 2.07 10.60 2.35
N ARG A 206 2.59 11.81 2.41
CA ARG A 206 1.88 13.01 2.86
C ARG A 206 1.33 13.75 1.65
N ILE A 207 0.05 14.07 1.65
CA ILE A 207 -0.64 14.65 0.49
C ILE A 207 -1.54 15.79 0.95
N ASN A 208 -1.42 16.94 0.27
CA ASN A 208 -2.24 18.11 0.62
C ASN A 208 -3.71 17.90 0.28
N GLY A 209 -4.57 18.02 1.30
CA GLY A 209 -6.01 17.76 1.18
C GLY A 209 -6.71 18.77 0.27
N ARG A 210 -6.42 20.07 0.41
CA ARG A 210 -7.05 21.11 -0.41
C ARG A 210 -6.74 20.97 -1.89
N GLN A 211 -5.48 20.77 -2.23
CA GLN A 211 -5.07 20.56 -3.62
C GLN A 211 -5.70 19.28 -4.20
N THR A 212 -5.85 18.24 -3.38
CA THR A 212 -6.54 17.01 -3.78
C THR A 212 -8.02 17.28 -4.07
N LEU A 213 -8.72 18.03 -3.22
CA LEU A 213 -10.12 18.42 -3.45
C LEU A 213 -10.26 19.24 -4.73
N ASP A 214 -9.36 20.18 -5.00
CA ASP A 214 -9.37 20.97 -6.22
C ASP A 214 -9.21 20.09 -7.50
N LEU A 215 -8.43 19.01 -7.42
CA LEU A 215 -8.31 18.02 -8.51
C LEU A 215 -9.60 17.21 -8.67
N LEU A 216 -10.18 16.75 -7.56
CA LEU A 216 -11.42 15.98 -7.57
C LEU A 216 -12.64 16.80 -8.03
N GLN A 217 -12.67 18.11 -7.80
CA GLN A 217 -13.67 19.02 -8.35
C GLN A 217 -13.60 19.09 -9.88
N LYS A 218 -12.41 18.99 -10.47
CA LYS A 218 -12.21 18.98 -11.93
C LYS A 218 -12.59 17.64 -12.58
N ASP A 219 -12.66 16.57 -11.77
CA ASP A 219 -13.11 15.22 -12.17
C ASP A 219 -14.24 14.76 -11.23
N PRO A 220 -15.50 15.20 -11.45
CA PRO A 220 -16.61 14.91 -10.54
C PRO A 220 -16.91 13.42 -10.38
N ALA A 221 -16.63 12.59 -11.40
CA ALA A 221 -16.81 11.14 -11.32
C ALA A 221 -15.85 10.51 -10.29
N SER A 222 -14.58 10.85 -10.38
CA SER A 222 -13.56 10.45 -9.40
C SER A 222 -13.85 11.05 -8.02
N GLY A 223 -14.25 12.33 -7.96
CA GLY A 223 -14.63 13.00 -6.72
C GLY A 223 -15.77 12.30 -6.00
N TYR A 224 -16.83 11.91 -6.73
CA TYR A 224 -17.95 11.14 -6.17
C TYR A 224 -17.49 9.80 -5.58
N LEU A 225 -16.61 9.05 -6.29
CA LEU A 225 -16.09 7.79 -5.80
C LEU A 225 -15.29 7.96 -4.50
N VAL A 226 -14.40 8.94 -4.45
CA VAL A 226 -13.59 9.24 -3.26
C VAL A 226 -14.49 9.62 -2.08
N MET A 227 -15.43 10.55 -2.27
CA MET A 227 -16.32 10.99 -1.18
C MET A 227 -17.21 9.87 -0.67
N ARG A 228 -17.74 9.01 -1.54
CA ARG A 228 -18.55 7.85 -1.14
C ARG A 228 -17.74 6.86 -0.28
N ARG A 229 -16.49 6.60 -0.66
CA ARG A 229 -15.60 5.71 0.10
C ARG A 229 -15.14 6.34 1.41
N LEU A 230 -14.85 7.63 1.38
CA LEU A 230 -14.53 8.37 2.60
C LEU A 230 -15.66 8.28 3.62
N ALA A 231 -16.92 8.46 3.19
CA ALA A 231 -18.08 8.28 4.05
C ALA A 231 -18.16 6.86 4.65
N SER A 232 -17.90 5.81 3.83
CA SER A 232 -17.87 4.43 4.29
C SER A 232 -16.74 4.17 5.29
N LEU A 233 -15.56 4.74 5.04
CA LEU A 233 -14.40 4.65 5.93
C LEU A 233 -14.70 5.31 7.28
N ILE A 234 -15.27 6.50 7.29
CA ILE A 234 -15.68 7.22 8.52
C ILE A 234 -16.72 6.39 9.30
N ALA A 235 -17.73 5.84 8.62
CA ALA A 235 -18.73 5.00 9.24
C ALA A 235 -18.16 3.77 9.92
N ARG A 236 -17.16 3.10 9.29
CA ARG A 236 -16.45 1.96 9.91
C ARG A 236 -15.70 2.38 11.17
N TYR A 237 -15.02 3.51 11.15
CA TYR A 237 -14.29 4.00 12.33
C TYR A 237 -15.24 4.38 13.48
N LEU A 238 -16.38 4.96 13.20
CA LEU A 238 -17.40 5.27 14.22
C LEU A 238 -18.00 3.99 14.82
N ALA A 239 -18.26 2.97 14.01
CA ALA A 239 -18.78 1.69 14.47
C ALA A 239 -17.79 0.96 15.40
N SER A 240 -16.49 0.95 15.05
CA SER A 240 -15.46 0.30 15.86
C SER A 240 -15.17 1.02 17.18
N SER A 241 -15.40 2.33 17.26
CA SER A 241 -15.18 3.12 18.49
C SER A 241 -16.38 3.11 19.43
N GLY A 242 -17.54 2.58 19.02
CA GLY A 242 -18.77 2.49 19.81
C GLY A 242 -19.00 1.18 20.56
N SER A 243 -18.15 0.18 20.36
CA SER A 243 -18.28 -1.15 20.98
C SER A 243 -17.41 -1.27 22.24
N LYS A 244 -17.69 -0.47 23.26
CA LYS A 244 -17.19 -0.69 24.65
C LYS A 244 -18.28 -0.37 25.64
#